data_fe0de014b85096ca06b357db1b91de03
#
_entry.id   fe0de014b85096ca06b357db1b91de03
#
_cell.length_a   1.000
_cell.length_b   1.000
_cell.length_c   1.000
_cell.angle_alpha   90.00
_cell.angle_beta   90.00
_cell.angle_gamma   90.00
#
_symmetry.space_group_name_H-M   'P 1'
#
loop_
_entity.id
_entity.type
_entity.pdbx_description
1 polymer ?
#
loop_
_entity_poly.entity_id
_entity_poly.type
_entity_poly.pdbx_seq_one_letter_code
_entity_poly.pdbx_strand_id
1 'polypeptide(L)'
;YNSPPSQPLLQGSGGQGSNASYDPWSTTGRTGGTGGQGPNITQTVTGSYGSAVGSKSVGGQGGNGGGSIGNGGAGGTGGSPGNVQVTFSSGGSVSINTSTNSNIAGVQASAISGRGGNGAGAGLASGGPGGAGGSSVNQSAGITIQSGANVSVTNRSGGSSAGAIGVLSQNTGGNAGDGGSGTFGSGGAGGTGGFSGLATGSNAGTISVSNSGGAGGAGILVQSVGGQGGKAGTGGVIVTFGGLGGTGGAAGNVQASNTGSIATVGDNMPGINAQSVGGGGGSVPGQFSLASLGGSEGGQGGNGGSAEVSMSSGTITTKGNNSQGIIVQSIGGGGGAIGSTVSAINLGTSSEAGAGGNAGNATINFSGGSITTGSQAEGSLSAGILVQSIGGGGGSAGTSSGLITFGAAGGPGGNGGIATANLSGGSITTSQDYAPGVIVQSIGGGGGNGGGGDEGGRLGLGQ
;
A
#
# COMPACT_ATOMS: atom_id res chain seq x y z
N TYR A 1 37.76 4.08 -21.42
CA TYR A 1 36.56 4.57 -20.74
C TYR A 1 36.44 3.81 -19.42
N ASN A 2 36.85 4.42 -18.31
CA ASN A 2 36.59 3.88 -16.98
C ASN A 2 35.11 4.06 -16.70
N SER A 3 34.35 2.98 -16.55
CA SER A 3 32.98 3.03 -16.05
C SER A 3 32.99 3.69 -14.67
N PRO A 4 32.10 4.66 -14.38
CA PRO A 4 32.03 5.26 -13.07
C PRO A 4 31.73 4.18 -12.00
N PRO A 5 32.26 4.32 -10.78
CA PRO A 5 32.09 3.30 -9.75
C PRO A 5 30.60 3.13 -9.45
N SER A 6 30.15 1.87 -9.38
CA SER A 6 28.81 1.54 -8.88
C SER A 6 28.81 1.69 -7.37
N GLN A 7 28.04 2.65 -6.83
CA GLN A 7 27.71 2.60 -5.41
C GLN A 7 26.61 1.57 -5.21
N PRO A 8 26.82 0.55 -4.36
CA PRO A 8 25.77 -0.41 -4.07
C PRO A 8 24.61 0.27 -3.34
N LEU A 9 23.39 -0.23 -3.59
CA LEU A 9 22.25 0.01 -2.70
C LEU A 9 22.64 -0.39 -1.29
N LEU A 10 22.68 0.56 -0.36
CA LEU A 10 22.87 0.25 1.06
C LEU A 10 21.60 -0.44 1.55
N GLN A 11 21.72 -1.72 1.90
CA GLN A 11 20.60 -2.52 2.34
C GLN A 11 20.86 -3.11 3.71
N GLY A 12 19.88 -2.99 4.59
CA GLY A 12 19.89 -3.63 5.89
C GLY A 12 18.55 -4.27 6.21
N SER A 13 18.55 -5.41 6.88
CA SER A 13 17.34 -6.12 7.29
C SER A 13 17.38 -6.51 8.76
N GLY A 14 16.23 -6.50 9.40
CA GLY A 14 16.04 -7.09 10.72
C GLY A 14 16.03 -8.62 10.65
N GLY A 15 16.39 -9.29 11.75
CA GLY A 15 16.35 -10.74 11.86
C GLY A 15 14.93 -11.29 11.69
N GLN A 16 14.81 -12.47 11.10
CA GLN A 16 13.53 -13.18 10.97
C GLN A 16 13.07 -13.73 12.33
N GLY A 17 11.78 -13.67 12.62
CA GLY A 17 11.17 -14.35 13.75
C GLY A 17 11.19 -15.87 13.55
N SER A 18 11.46 -16.62 14.61
CA SER A 18 11.44 -18.09 14.56
C SER A 18 10.01 -18.64 14.42
N ASN A 19 9.84 -19.66 13.59
CA ASN A 19 8.58 -20.41 13.54
C ASN A 19 8.45 -21.25 14.83
N ALA A 20 7.22 -21.36 15.34
CA ALA A 20 6.94 -22.26 16.45
C ALA A 20 6.71 -23.70 15.94
N SER A 21 7.20 -24.69 16.70
CA SER A 21 7.02 -26.11 16.38
C SER A 21 5.60 -26.60 16.72
N TYR A 22 5.17 -27.66 16.03
CA TYR A 22 3.97 -28.43 16.38
C TYR A 22 4.19 -29.17 17.70
N ASP A 23 3.22 -29.09 18.61
CA ASP A 23 3.22 -29.82 19.88
C ASP A 23 1.93 -30.64 19.98
N PRO A 24 1.99 -31.96 19.70
CA PRO A 24 0.79 -32.83 19.66
C PRO A 24 0.17 -33.07 21.04
N TRP A 25 0.88 -32.77 22.11
CA TRP A 25 0.43 -32.99 23.50
C TRP A 25 -0.03 -31.71 24.18
N SER A 26 0.15 -30.56 23.55
CA SER A 26 -0.28 -29.27 24.10
C SER A 26 -1.72 -28.94 23.76
N THR A 27 -2.43 -28.37 24.72
CA THR A 27 -3.79 -27.81 24.50
C THR A 27 -3.75 -26.46 23.76
N THR A 28 -2.58 -25.82 23.66
CA THR A 28 -2.38 -24.55 22.95
C THR A 28 -1.08 -24.57 22.17
N GLY A 29 -1.12 -24.20 20.90
CA GLY A 29 0.07 -24.03 20.07
C GLY A 29 0.93 -22.85 20.52
N ARG A 30 2.25 -22.93 20.29
CA ARG A 30 3.19 -21.85 20.61
C ARG A 30 3.07 -20.69 19.62
N THR A 31 3.27 -19.48 20.11
CA THR A 31 3.32 -18.27 19.27
C THR A 31 4.63 -18.21 18.49
N GLY A 32 4.58 -17.78 17.23
CA GLY A 32 5.75 -17.51 16.42
C GLY A 32 6.55 -16.33 16.95
N GLY A 33 7.88 -16.34 16.73
CA GLY A 33 8.77 -15.26 17.15
C GLY A 33 8.48 -13.94 16.39
N THR A 34 8.80 -12.82 17.03
CA THR A 34 8.69 -11.48 16.39
C THR A 34 9.85 -11.22 15.45
N GLY A 35 9.60 -10.50 14.34
CA GLY A 35 10.66 -10.02 13.45
C GLY A 35 11.49 -8.90 14.09
N GLY A 36 12.79 -8.89 13.82
CA GLY A 36 13.70 -7.86 14.29
C GLY A 36 13.54 -6.53 13.56
N GLN A 37 14.01 -5.45 14.19
CA GLN A 37 14.02 -4.12 13.59
C GLN A 37 15.12 -4.01 12.53
N GLY A 38 14.83 -3.34 11.39
CA GLY A 38 15.81 -2.94 10.39
C GLY A 38 16.66 -1.76 10.88
N PRO A 39 17.90 -1.61 10.38
CA PRO A 39 18.80 -0.54 10.79
C PRO A 39 18.39 0.83 10.21
N ASN A 40 18.77 1.90 10.90
CA ASN A 40 18.75 3.25 10.34
C ASN A 40 19.86 3.38 9.28
N ILE A 41 19.54 4.01 8.14
CA ILE A 41 20.49 4.22 7.05
C ILE A 41 20.45 5.69 6.63
N THR A 42 21.63 6.34 6.67
CA THR A 42 21.82 7.67 6.12
C THR A 42 22.91 7.61 5.05
N GLN A 43 22.59 8.07 3.84
CA GLN A 43 23.52 8.07 2.72
C GLN A 43 23.63 9.48 2.13
N THR A 44 24.87 9.96 1.97
CA THR A 44 25.19 11.16 1.23
C THR A 44 25.91 10.79 -0.05
N VAL A 45 25.44 11.30 -1.17
CA VAL A 45 25.93 10.98 -2.52
C VAL A 45 26.55 12.24 -3.10
N THR A 46 27.87 12.19 -3.40
CA THR A 46 28.65 13.36 -3.85
C THR A 46 29.30 13.17 -5.23
N GLY A 47 29.30 11.95 -5.76
CA GLY A 47 29.96 11.60 -7.00
C GLY A 47 29.03 11.42 -8.19
N SER A 48 29.60 10.96 -9.33
CA SER A 48 28.86 10.61 -10.53
C SER A 48 28.74 9.09 -10.69
N TYR A 49 27.52 8.60 -10.91
CA TYR A 49 27.19 7.18 -10.95
C TYR A 49 26.45 6.81 -12.23
N GLY A 50 26.82 5.68 -12.84
CA GLY A 50 26.14 5.09 -14.00
C GLY A 50 25.04 4.06 -13.63
N SER A 51 24.75 3.91 -12.35
CA SER A 51 23.76 2.95 -11.82
C SER A 51 22.89 3.59 -10.76
N ALA A 52 21.78 2.93 -10.39
CA ALA A 52 20.91 3.35 -9.31
C ALA A 52 21.65 3.51 -7.98
N VAL A 53 21.30 4.55 -7.24
CA VAL A 53 21.86 4.85 -5.92
C VAL A 53 20.73 4.93 -4.91
N GLY A 54 20.93 4.38 -3.71
CA GLY A 54 19.90 4.51 -2.69
C GLY A 54 20.14 3.65 -1.46
N SER A 55 19.14 3.69 -0.60
CA SER A 55 19.16 3.02 0.69
C SER A 55 17.83 2.33 0.96
N LYS A 56 17.90 1.14 1.56
CA LYS A 56 16.72 0.35 1.90
C LYS A 56 16.87 -0.28 3.28
N SER A 57 15.95 0.01 4.18
CA SER A 57 15.82 -0.68 5.47
C SER A 57 14.58 -1.55 5.49
N VAL A 58 14.72 -2.80 5.94
CA VAL A 58 13.64 -3.79 5.97
C VAL A 58 13.52 -4.36 7.38
N GLY A 59 12.31 -4.34 7.95
CA GLY A 59 12.00 -5.07 9.18
C GLY A 59 11.95 -6.58 8.92
N GLY A 60 12.35 -7.38 9.90
CA GLY A 60 12.29 -8.86 9.83
C GLY A 60 10.84 -9.36 9.79
N GLN A 61 10.60 -10.51 9.18
CA GLN A 61 9.29 -11.15 9.18
C GLN A 61 9.00 -11.82 10.53
N GLY A 62 7.75 -11.85 10.96
CA GLY A 62 7.29 -12.64 12.09
C GLY A 62 7.29 -14.13 11.76
N GLY A 63 7.58 -14.98 12.73
CA GLY A 63 7.51 -16.44 12.62
C GLY A 63 6.05 -16.95 12.65
N ASN A 64 5.79 -18.09 12.03
CA ASN A 64 4.47 -18.70 12.09
C ASN A 64 4.19 -19.33 13.47
N GLY A 65 2.91 -19.40 13.84
CA GLY A 65 2.46 -20.11 15.03
C GLY A 65 2.65 -21.62 14.89
N GLY A 66 2.75 -22.33 16.01
CA GLY A 66 2.83 -23.78 16.09
C GLY A 66 1.45 -24.42 16.19
N GLY A 67 1.21 -25.52 15.46
CA GLY A 67 -0.02 -26.31 15.57
C GLY A 67 -0.11 -27.07 16.87
N SER A 68 -1.35 -27.43 17.30
CA SER A 68 -1.62 -28.30 18.45
C SER A 68 -2.91 -29.09 18.25
N ILE A 69 -3.18 -30.09 19.11
CA ILE A 69 -4.50 -30.75 19.16
C ILE A 69 -5.58 -29.78 19.65
N GLY A 70 -5.24 -28.90 20.58
CA GLY A 70 -6.13 -27.84 21.08
C GLY A 70 -6.14 -26.62 20.17
N ASN A 71 -6.01 -25.42 20.71
CA ASN A 71 -5.98 -24.18 19.94
C ASN A 71 -4.67 -24.02 19.17
N GLY A 72 -4.73 -23.55 17.94
CA GLY A 72 -3.56 -23.17 17.16
C GLY A 72 -2.78 -21.99 17.78
N GLY A 73 -1.45 -21.97 17.62
CA GLY A 73 -0.61 -20.87 18.07
C GLY A 73 -0.75 -19.64 17.19
N ALA A 74 -0.59 -18.46 17.77
CA ALA A 74 -0.60 -17.20 17.06
C ALA A 74 0.65 -17.02 16.18
N GLY A 75 0.54 -16.33 15.06
CA GLY A 75 1.69 -15.85 14.29
C GLY A 75 2.42 -14.73 15.03
N GLY A 76 3.73 -14.64 14.84
CA GLY A 76 4.54 -13.55 15.36
C GLY A 76 4.36 -12.24 14.60
N THR A 77 4.60 -11.11 15.25
CA THR A 77 4.53 -9.79 14.61
C THR A 77 5.71 -9.54 13.69
N GLY A 78 5.51 -8.80 12.60
CA GLY A 78 6.60 -8.31 11.75
C GLY A 78 7.41 -7.21 12.46
N GLY A 79 8.69 -7.10 12.09
CA GLY A 79 9.57 -6.04 12.59
C GLY A 79 9.38 -4.71 11.86
N SER A 80 9.71 -3.61 12.54
CA SER A 80 9.76 -2.27 11.95
C SER A 80 11.03 -2.08 11.12
N PRO A 81 11.04 -1.25 10.04
CA PRO A 81 12.28 -0.81 9.42
C PRO A 81 12.99 0.21 10.31
N GLY A 82 14.20 0.64 9.93
CA GLY A 82 14.82 1.86 10.44
C GLY A 82 14.47 3.06 9.56
N ASN A 83 14.93 4.25 9.99
CA ASN A 83 14.88 5.47 9.18
C ASN A 83 15.82 5.35 7.97
N VAL A 84 15.38 5.85 6.83
CA VAL A 84 16.19 5.89 5.59
C VAL A 84 16.22 7.32 5.07
N GLN A 85 17.44 7.88 4.98
CA GLN A 85 17.65 9.23 4.45
C GLN A 85 18.74 9.19 3.38
N VAL A 86 18.44 9.73 2.20
CA VAL A 86 19.38 9.85 1.08
C VAL A 86 19.49 11.34 0.69
N THR A 87 20.71 11.88 0.79
CA THR A 87 21.00 13.25 0.37
C THR A 87 21.89 13.21 -0.87
N PHE A 88 21.43 13.79 -1.95
CA PHE A 88 22.17 13.93 -3.18
C PHE A 88 22.76 15.35 -3.26
N SER A 89 24.07 15.45 -2.97
CA SER A 89 24.73 16.73 -2.80
C SER A 89 24.94 17.47 -4.13
N SER A 90 25.20 18.76 -4.04
CA SER A 90 25.58 19.60 -5.17
C SER A 90 26.75 18.98 -5.95
N GLY A 91 26.64 18.94 -7.26
CA GLY A 91 27.62 18.30 -8.15
C GLY A 91 27.52 16.78 -8.27
N GLY A 92 26.71 16.12 -7.43
CA GLY A 92 26.41 14.71 -7.59
C GLY A 92 25.59 14.43 -8.85
N SER A 93 25.83 13.32 -9.53
CA SER A 93 25.04 12.92 -10.70
C SER A 93 24.76 11.43 -10.75
N VAL A 94 23.53 11.05 -11.16
CA VAL A 94 23.16 9.71 -11.57
C VAL A 94 22.73 9.73 -13.03
N SER A 95 23.32 8.86 -13.85
CA SER A 95 22.93 8.73 -15.25
C SER A 95 22.76 7.27 -15.60
N ILE A 96 21.52 6.83 -15.73
CA ILE A 96 21.16 5.45 -16.08
C ILE A 96 20.59 5.43 -17.50
N ASN A 97 21.16 4.56 -18.34
CA ASN A 97 20.66 4.29 -19.67
C ASN A 97 20.55 2.78 -19.87
N THR A 98 19.35 2.27 -19.99
CA THR A 98 19.09 0.83 -20.00
C THR A 98 17.92 0.48 -20.91
N SER A 99 17.73 -0.83 -21.15
CA SER A 99 16.62 -1.42 -21.91
C SER A 99 16.05 -2.65 -21.19
N THR A 100 15.88 -2.57 -19.86
CA THR A 100 15.34 -3.68 -19.05
C THR A 100 13.81 -3.63 -18.95
N ASN A 101 13.17 -4.80 -18.90
CA ASN A 101 11.73 -4.95 -18.68
C ASN A 101 11.33 -4.86 -17.21
N SER A 102 12.08 -4.13 -16.39
CA SER A 102 11.80 -3.93 -14.97
C SER A 102 11.76 -2.44 -14.62
N ASN A 103 11.10 -2.10 -13.54
CA ASN A 103 11.09 -0.75 -13.01
C ASN A 103 12.48 -0.34 -12.50
N ILE A 104 12.90 0.86 -12.83
CA ILE A 104 14.20 1.41 -12.45
C ILE A 104 13.96 2.73 -11.72
N ALA A 105 14.64 2.92 -10.60
CA ALA A 105 14.71 4.20 -9.91
C ALA A 105 16.15 4.73 -9.93
N GLY A 106 16.34 6.02 -10.26
CA GLY A 106 17.65 6.68 -10.24
C GLY A 106 18.18 6.81 -8.82
N VAL A 107 17.38 7.41 -7.94
CA VAL A 107 17.66 7.56 -6.51
C VAL A 107 16.53 6.95 -5.70
N GLN A 108 16.86 6.12 -4.69
CA GLN A 108 15.86 5.40 -3.89
C GLN A 108 16.11 5.52 -2.38
N ALA A 109 15.03 5.80 -1.62
CA ALA A 109 14.97 5.61 -0.17
C ALA A 109 13.73 4.75 0.16
N SER A 110 13.93 3.60 0.81
CA SER A 110 12.83 2.70 1.13
C SER A 110 12.90 2.19 2.56
N ALA A 111 11.86 2.45 3.35
CA ALA A 111 11.64 1.90 4.67
C ALA A 111 10.46 0.91 4.57
N ILE A 112 10.74 -0.38 4.73
CA ILE A 112 9.75 -1.45 4.51
C ILE A 112 9.63 -2.29 5.78
N SER A 113 8.43 -2.33 6.35
CA SER A 113 8.15 -3.15 7.54
C SER A 113 8.03 -4.63 7.17
N GLY A 114 8.38 -5.50 8.12
CA GLY A 114 8.26 -6.94 7.97
C GLY A 114 6.82 -7.44 8.00
N ARG A 115 6.55 -8.54 7.34
CA ARG A 115 5.24 -9.21 7.36
C ARG A 115 5.02 -9.91 8.71
N GLY A 116 3.79 -9.96 9.20
CA GLY A 116 3.37 -10.84 10.29
C GLY A 116 3.39 -12.31 9.89
N GLY A 117 3.64 -13.21 10.83
CA GLY A 117 3.57 -14.65 10.64
C GLY A 117 2.13 -15.16 10.63
N ASN A 118 1.87 -16.28 10.00
CA ASN A 118 0.53 -16.88 9.98
C ASN A 118 0.22 -17.58 11.32
N GLY A 119 -1.04 -17.58 11.72
CA GLY A 119 -1.57 -18.42 12.76
C GLY A 119 -1.56 -19.88 12.35
N ALA A 120 -1.45 -20.80 13.30
CA ALA A 120 -1.44 -22.22 13.03
C ALA A 120 -2.85 -22.84 13.08
N GLY A 121 -3.03 -23.95 12.35
CA GLY A 121 -4.23 -24.76 12.46
C GLY A 121 -4.34 -25.49 13.80
N ALA A 122 -5.57 -25.84 14.18
CA ALA A 122 -5.95 -26.59 15.36
C ALA A 122 -6.63 -27.89 15.00
N GLY A 123 -6.33 -28.96 15.74
CA GLY A 123 -6.93 -30.30 15.54
C GLY A 123 -8.37 -30.41 16.05
N LEU A 124 -8.64 -29.96 17.28
CA LEU A 124 -9.93 -30.12 17.96
C LEU A 124 -10.55 -28.79 18.46
N ALA A 125 -9.90 -27.66 18.21
CA ALA A 125 -10.34 -26.36 18.70
C ALA A 125 -10.16 -25.26 17.65
N SER A 126 -10.04 -24.01 18.06
CA SER A 126 -9.95 -22.87 17.16
C SER A 126 -8.54 -22.69 16.59
N GLY A 127 -8.44 -22.27 15.33
CA GLY A 127 -7.17 -21.85 14.71
C GLY A 127 -6.54 -20.67 15.43
N GLY A 128 -5.21 -20.56 15.36
CA GLY A 128 -4.47 -19.45 15.93
C GLY A 128 -4.63 -18.17 15.11
N PRO A 129 -4.61 -16.97 15.73
CA PRO A 129 -4.67 -15.72 14.99
C PRO A 129 -3.39 -15.47 14.19
N GLY A 130 -3.52 -14.74 13.07
CA GLY A 130 -2.38 -14.22 12.33
C GLY A 130 -1.65 -13.13 13.11
N GLY A 131 -0.33 -13.05 12.90
CA GLY A 131 0.51 -11.98 13.47
C GLY A 131 0.28 -10.63 12.79
N ALA A 132 0.41 -9.55 13.54
CA ALA A 132 0.33 -8.21 12.94
C ALA A 132 1.53 -7.94 12.03
N GLY A 133 1.33 -7.14 10.98
CA GLY A 133 2.41 -6.58 10.19
C GLY A 133 3.25 -5.59 11.00
N GLY A 134 4.54 -5.50 10.69
CA GLY A 134 5.43 -4.51 11.31
C GLY A 134 4.96 -3.09 10.99
N SER A 135 5.13 -2.17 11.93
CA SER A 135 4.74 -0.77 11.76
C SER A 135 5.94 0.15 11.65
N SER A 136 5.83 1.19 10.84
CA SER A 136 6.86 2.22 10.65
C SER A 136 6.38 3.63 11.00
N VAL A 137 5.44 3.78 11.90
CA VAL A 137 4.83 5.08 12.29
C VAL A 137 5.87 6.14 12.68
N ASN A 138 6.93 5.76 13.39
CA ASN A 138 7.99 6.64 13.84
C ASN A 138 9.22 6.61 12.93
N GLN A 139 9.17 5.93 11.79
CA GLN A 139 10.25 5.83 10.83
C GLN A 139 9.90 6.62 9.57
N SER A 140 10.94 7.15 8.94
CA SER A 140 10.79 7.93 7.72
C SER A 140 11.63 7.36 6.58
N ALA A 141 11.13 7.53 5.35
CA ALA A 141 11.91 7.42 4.13
C ALA A 141 12.01 8.82 3.49
N GLY A 142 13.21 9.31 3.23
CA GLY A 142 13.39 10.65 2.71
C GLY A 142 14.50 10.76 1.68
N ILE A 143 14.28 11.59 0.66
CA ILE A 143 15.28 11.94 -0.35
C ILE A 143 15.36 13.46 -0.49
N THR A 144 16.59 13.97 -0.51
CA THR A 144 16.86 15.37 -0.79
C THR A 144 17.83 15.48 -1.97
N ILE A 145 17.39 16.08 -3.06
CA ILE A 145 18.23 16.44 -4.22
C ILE A 145 18.60 17.91 -4.09
N GLN A 146 19.87 18.19 -3.83
CA GLN A 146 20.36 19.56 -3.66
C GLN A 146 20.53 20.28 -5.00
N SER A 147 20.60 21.61 -4.96
CA SER A 147 20.89 22.45 -6.12
C SER A 147 22.22 22.05 -6.77
N GLY A 148 22.25 21.96 -8.10
CA GLY A 148 23.42 21.51 -8.87
C GLY A 148 23.58 20.00 -8.95
N ALA A 149 22.74 19.20 -8.28
CA ALA A 149 22.68 17.75 -8.46
C ALA A 149 21.86 17.38 -9.72
N ASN A 150 22.21 16.26 -10.35
CA ASN A 150 21.55 15.82 -11.59
C ASN A 150 21.16 14.33 -11.53
N VAL A 151 19.90 14.02 -11.81
CA VAL A 151 19.38 12.66 -11.91
C VAL A 151 18.81 12.44 -13.31
N SER A 152 19.42 11.53 -14.09
CA SER A 152 18.97 11.18 -15.42
C SER A 152 18.70 9.69 -15.50
N VAL A 153 17.47 9.30 -15.88
CA VAL A 153 17.07 7.89 -16.04
C VAL A 153 16.41 7.73 -17.41
N THR A 154 16.99 6.87 -18.24
CA THR A 154 16.43 6.51 -19.54
C THR A 154 16.23 5.00 -19.62
N ASN A 155 14.99 4.56 -19.77
CA ASN A 155 14.65 3.18 -20.05
C ASN A 155 14.10 3.07 -21.49
N ARG A 156 14.82 2.37 -22.35
CA ARG A 156 14.49 2.17 -23.79
C ARG A 156 13.77 0.84 -24.06
N SER A 157 13.40 0.11 -23.03
CA SER A 157 12.62 -1.11 -23.21
C SER A 157 11.18 -0.76 -23.63
N GLY A 158 10.72 -1.31 -24.75
CA GLY A 158 9.32 -1.22 -25.18
C GLY A 158 8.36 -2.17 -24.44
N GLY A 159 8.82 -2.86 -23.39
CA GLY A 159 8.01 -3.83 -22.64
C GLY A 159 6.96 -3.17 -21.74
N SER A 160 5.79 -3.82 -21.60
CA SER A 160 4.68 -3.33 -20.78
C SER A 160 4.98 -3.24 -19.26
N SER A 161 6.05 -3.90 -18.78
CA SER A 161 6.49 -3.87 -17.38
C SER A 161 7.69 -2.94 -17.13
N ALA A 162 8.17 -2.25 -18.17
CA ALA A 162 9.32 -1.34 -18.07
C ALA A 162 8.88 0.03 -17.60
N GLY A 163 9.28 0.44 -16.39
CA GLY A 163 9.03 1.76 -15.83
C GLY A 163 10.31 2.50 -15.51
N ALA A 164 10.26 3.83 -15.43
CA ALA A 164 11.39 4.68 -15.07
C ALA A 164 10.98 5.74 -14.05
N ILE A 165 11.71 5.81 -12.94
CA ILE A 165 11.49 6.77 -11.86
C ILE A 165 12.80 7.53 -11.61
N GLY A 166 12.75 8.86 -11.55
CA GLY A 166 13.93 9.64 -11.20
C GLY A 166 14.29 9.47 -9.73
N VAL A 167 13.34 9.78 -8.85
CA VAL A 167 13.47 9.72 -7.39
C VAL A 167 12.31 8.92 -6.80
N LEU A 168 12.62 7.89 -6.01
CA LEU A 168 11.64 7.05 -5.31
C LEU A 168 11.85 7.11 -3.81
N SER A 169 10.92 7.73 -3.08
CA SER A 169 10.85 7.67 -1.62
C SER A 169 9.62 6.87 -1.19
N GLN A 170 9.84 5.78 -0.44
CA GLN A 170 8.76 4.87 -0.08
C GLN A 170 8.82 4.43 1.39
N ASN A 171 7.70 4.55 2.09
CA ASN A 171 7.51 3.97 3.42
C ASN A 171 6.33 3.00 3.39
N THR A 172 6.55 1.75 3.81
CA THR A 172 5.52 0.70 3.69
C THR A 172 5.33 -0.03 5.00
N GLY A 173 4.09 -0.09 5.47
CA GLY A 173 3.66 -0.95 6.56
C GLY A 173 3.71 -2.43 6.16
N GLY A 174 4.00 -3.32 7.10
CA GLY A 174 4.04 -4.76 6.85
C GLY A 174 2.64 -5.34 6.67
N ASN A 175 2.47 -6.26 5.75
CA ASN A 175 1.23 -7.04 5.66
C ASN A 175 1.10 -7.95 6.87
N ALA A 176 -0.12 -8.18 7.33
CA ALA A 176 -0.39 -9.12 8.41
C ALA A 176 -0.26 -10.59 7.94
N GLY A 177 -0.20 -11.50 8.91
CA GLY A 177 -0.36 -12.93 8.70
C GLY A 177 -1.82 -13.34 8.69
N ASP A 178 -2.12 -14.45 8.02
CA ASP A 178 -3.44 -15.04 7.98
C ASP A 178 -3.73 -15.86 9.24
N GLY A 179 -4.99 -15.97 9.63
CA GLY A 179 -5.44 -16.85 10.70
C GLY A 179 -5.34 -18.34 10.32
N GLY A 180 -5.09 -19.21 11.28
CA GLY A 180 -5.06 -20.66 11.11
C GLY A 180 -6.47 -21.26 11.05
N SER A 181 -6.62 -22.43 10.41
CA SER A 181 -7.91 -23.13 10.35
C SER A 181 -8.21 -23.92 11.64
N GLY A 182 -9.48 -23.99 12.04
CA GLY A 182 -9.96 -24.88 13.12
C GLY A 182 -10.72 -26.08 12.53
N THR A 183 -10.58 -27.28 13.14
CA THR A 183 -11.33 -28.46 12.66
C THR A 183 -12.73 -28.57 13.29
N PHE A 184 -12.87 -28.25 14.57
CA PHE A 184 -14.13 -28.27 15.32
C PHE A 184 -14.49 -26.93 15.97
N GLY A 185 -13.66 -25.90 15.78
CA GLY A 185 -13.88 -24.56 16.33
C GLY A 185 -13.88 -23.48 15.27
N SER A 186 -13.74 -22.22 15.67
CA SER A 186 -13.61 -21.08 14.76
C SER A 186 -12.27 -21.11 14.02
N GLY A 187 -12.24 -20.55 12.83
CA GLY A 187 -10.97 -20.12 12.23
C GLY A 187 -10.31 -19.03 13.09
N GLY A 188 -9.00 -18.97 13.06
CA GLY A 188 -8.24 -17.87 13.69
C GLY A 188 -8.53 -16.55 13.01
N ALA A 189 -8.52 -15.45 13.77
CA ALA A 189 -8.63 -14.10 13.20
C ALA A 189 -7.42 -13.79 12.31
N GLY A 190 -7.62 -13.02 11.25
CA GLY A 190 -6.51 -12.41 10.51
C GLY A 190 -5.78 -11.38 11.36
N GLY A 191 -4.47 -11.26 11.17
CA GLY A 191 -3.67 -10.22 11.85
C GLY A 191 -3.99 -8.83 11.32
N THR A 192 -3.61 -7.79 12.07
CA THR A 192 -3.75 -6.39 11.64
C THR A 192 -2.59 -5.97 10.73
N GLY A 193 -2.86 -5.25 9.65
CA GLY A 193 -1.84 -4.63 8.80
C GLY A 193 -1.01 -3.59 9.57
N GLY A 194 0.27 -3.52 9.28
CA GLY A 194 1.16 -2.53 9.91
C GLY A 194 0.91 -1.11 9.36
N PHE A 195 1.05 -0.13 10.23
CA PHE A 195 1.00 1.29 9.83
C PHE A 195 2.27 1.66 9.07
N SER A 196 2.19 2.54 8.08
CA SER A 196 3.37 3.17 7.48
C SER A 196 3.66 4.53 8.09
N GLY A 197 4.89 5.00 7.91
CA GLY A 197 5.36 6.28 8.42
C GLY A 197 5.50 7.35 7.33
N LEU A 198 6.20 8.42 7.64
CA LEU A 198 6.41 9.55 6.75
C LEU A 198 7.27 9.17 5.53
N ALA A 199 6.85 9.60 4.33
CA ALA A 199 7.68 9.59 3.14
C ALA A 199 7.89 11.03 2.63
N THR A 200 9.16 11.40 2.32
CA THR A 200 9.49 12.75 1.86
C THR A 200 10.37 12.74 0.61
N GLY A 201 10.16 13.70 -0.28
CA GLY A 201 11.00 13.91 -1.46
C GLY A 201 11.16 15.39 -1.76
N SER A 202 12.38 15.91 -1.77
CA SER A 202 12.65 17.29 -2.14
C SER A 202 13.63 17.39 -3.29
N ASN A 203 13.36 18.30 -4.24
CA ASN A 203 14.20 18.56 -5.40
C ASN A 203 14.53 20.05 -5.52
N ALA A 204 15.81 20.36 -5.51
CA ALA A 204 16.35 21.66 -5.89
C ALA A 204 17.34 21.56 -7.08
N GLY A 205 17.58 20.34 -7.58
CA GLY A 205 18.45 20.03 -8.70
C GLY A 205 17.69 19.81 -10.01
N THR A 206 18.25 18.97 -10.87
CA THR A 206 17.66 18.60 -12.17
C THR A 206 17.33 17.10 -12.20
N ILE A 207 16.09 16.77 -12.56
CA ILE A 207 15.63 15.40 -12.75
C ILE A 207 15.12 15.26 -14.19
N SER A 208 15.67 14.30 -14.93
CA SER A 208 15.25 13.98 -16.30
C SER A 208 14.95 12.49 -16.41
N VAL A 209 13.72 12.13 -16.77
CA VAL A 209 13.30 10.74 -16.89
C VAL A 209 12.67 10.51 -18.24
N SER A 210 13.13 9.47 -18.94
CA SER A 210 12.55 9.04 -20.23
C SER A 210 12.26 7.55 -20.20
N ASN A 211 11.05 7.17 -20.61
CA ASN A 211 10.62 5.78 -20.68
C ASN A 211 9.88 5.51 -21.99
N SER A 212 10.35 4.53 -22.77
CA SER A 212 9.67 4.07 -23.98
C SER A 212 8.70 2.91 -23.72
N GLY A 213 8.65 2.39 -22.49
CA GLY A 213 7.79 1.27 -22.08
C GLY A 213 6.41 1.70 -21.60
N GLY A 214 5.48 0.75 -21.58
CA GLY A 214 4.08 1.01 -21.17
C GLY A 214 3.82 1.08 -19.67
N ALA A 215 4.80 0.73 -18.80
CA ALA A 215 4.60 0.72 -17.34
C ALA A 215 4.58 2.12 -16.68
N GLY A 216 4.92 3.17 -17.43
CA GLY A 216 4.96 4.53 -16.89
C GLY A 216 6.16 4.81 -15.98
N GLY A 217 5.98 5.70 -15.04
CA GLY A 217 7.03 6.10 -14.09
C GLY A 217 6.70 7.42 -13.40
N ALA A 218 7.73 8.18 -13.03
CA ALA A 218 7.59 9.54 -12.51
C ALA A 218 8.92 10.27 -12.47
N GLY A 219 8.92 11.60 -12.47
CA GLY A 219 10.09 12.39 -12.08
C GLY A 219 10.42 12.13 -10.62
N ILE A 220 9.45 12.40 -9.73
CA ILE A 220 9.50 12.10 -8.29
C ILE A 220 8.27 11.27 -7.90
N LEU A 221 8.50 10.13 -7.26
CA LEU A 221 7.46 9.30 -6.64
C LEU A 221 7.69 9.25 -5.14
N VAL A 222 6.74 9.76 -4.36
CA VAL A 222 6.77 9.70 -2.90
C VAL A 222 5.52 8.96 -2.42
N GLN A 223 5.72 7.83 -1.72
CA GLN A 223 4.62 6.96 -1.30
C GLN A 223 4.69 6.55 0.17
N SER A 224 3.55 6.59 0.84
CA SER A 224 3.33 5.93 2.12
C SER A 224 2.16 4.96 1.98
N VAL A 225 2.41 3.66 2.24
CA VAL A 225 1.43 2.61 2.01
C VAL A 225 1.23 1.78 3.27
N GLY A 226 0.03 1.73 3.81
CA GLY A 226 -0.33 0.86 4.93
C GLY A 226 -0.30 -0.62 4.54
N GLY A 227 0.04 -1.49 5.48
CA GLY A 227 0.03 -2.94 5.28
C GLY A 227 -1.39 -3.50 5.18
N GLN A 228 -1.56 -4.59 4.45
CA GLN A 228 -2.85 -5.27 4.35
C GLN A 228 -3.17 -6.09 5.59
N GLY A 229 -4.43 -6.13 6.00
CA GLY A 229 -4.96 -7.04 7.01
C GLY A 229 -4.89 -8.51 6.53
N GLY A 230 -4.67 -9.42 7.45
CA GLY A 230 -4.64 -10.86 7.18
C GLY A 230 -6.06 -11.43 6.98
N LYS A 231 -6.16 -12.51 6.24
CA LYS A 231 -7.42 -13.24 6.08
C LYS A 231 -7.74 -14.03 7.34
N ALA A 232 -9.02 -14.19 7.64
CA ALA A 232 -9.43 -15.15 8.66
C ALA A 232 -9.13 -16.59 8.22
N GLY A 233 -8.89 -17.50 9.17
CA GLY A 233 -8.85 -18.94 8.90
C GLY A 233 -10.25 -19.52 8.68
N THR A 234 -10.32 -20.70 8.09
CA THR A 234 -11.59 -21.45 7.95
C THR A 234 -11.99 -22.09 9.28
N GLY A 235 -13.29 -22.06 9.59
CA GLY A 235 -13.84 -22.77 10.76
C GLY A 235 -14.08 -24.26 10.50
N GLY A 236 -14.53 -24.97 11.53
CA GLY A 236 -14.76 -26.42 11.51
C GLY A 236 -15.96 -26.84 10.65
N VAL A 237 -15.99 -28.15 10.30
CA VAL A 237 -17.03 -28.73 9.43
C VAL A 237 -18.34 -29.00 10.16
N ILE A 238 -18.31 -29.26 11.47
CA ILE A 238 -19.52 -29.58 12.26
C ILE A 238 -20.18 -28.33 12.79
N VAL A 239 -19.45 -27.55 13.56
CA VAL A 239 -19.91 -26.25 14.09
C VAL A 239 -18.87 -25.20 13.77
N THR A 240 -19.28 -24.10 13.13
CA THR A 240 -18.44 -22.95 12.91
C THR A 240 -18.92 -21.74 13.71
N PHE A 241 -17.95 -20.99 14.22
CA PHE A 241 -18.17 -19.62 14.67
C PHE A 241 -17.56 -18.71 13.60
N GLY A 242 -18.13 -17.56 13.38
CA GLY A 242 -17.69 -16.62 12.36
C GLY A 242 -16.22 -16.27 12.46
N GLY A 243 -15.59 -16.03 11.31
CA GLY A 243 -14.20 -15.58 11.22
C GLY A 243 -14.11 -14.05 11.27
N LEU A 244 -12.97 -13.54 11.73
CA LEU A 244 -12.66 -12.11 11.74
C LEU A 244 -11.51 -11.83 10.78
N GLY A 245 -11.74 -11.04 9.74
CA GLY A 245 -10.69 -10.48 8.89
C GLY A 245 -9.87 -9.43 9.65
N GLY A 246 -8.56 -9.39 9.43
CA GLY A 246 -7.69 -8.40 10.05
C GLY A 246 -7.90 -7.00 9.46
N THR A 247 -7.77 -5.95 10.25
CA THR A 247 -7.85 -4.58 9.75
C THR A 247 -6.63 -4.21 8.91
N GLY A 248 -6.79 -3.39 7.89
CA GLY A 248 -5.70 -2.78 7.14
C GLY A 248 -4.95 -1.73 7.96
N GLY A 249 -3.66 -1.60 7.75
CA GLY A 249 -2.83 -0.56 8.37
C GLY A 249 -3.09 0.82 7.77
N ALA A 250 -3.11 1.86 8.59
CA ALA A 250 -3.19 3.22 8.07
C ALA A 250 -1.87 3.63 7.40
N ALA A 251 -1.97 4.47 6.38
CA ALA A 251 -0.82 5.10 5.77
C ALA A 251 -0.34 6.32 6.56
N GLY A 252 0.97 6.58 6.49
CA GLY A 252 1.57 7.80 7.01
C GLY A 252 1.45 8.98 6.03
N ASN A 253 1.91 10.12 6.46
CA ASN A 253 1.89 11.33 5.63
C ASN A 253 2.93 11.25 4.50
N VAL A 254 2.66 12.00 3.44
CA VAL A 254 3.56 12.16 2.29
C VAL A 254 3.78 13.64 2.05
N GLN A 255 5.07 14.02 1.84
CA GLN A 255 5.44 15.38 1.52
C GLN A 255 6.43 15.40 0.34
N ALA A 256 6.12 16.18 -0.68
CA ALA A 256 7.04 16.43 -1.78
C ALA A 256 7.24 17.94 -1.98
N SER A 257 8.46 18.33 -2.37
CA SER A 257 8.74 19.74 -2.69
C SER A 257 9.61 19.86 -3.93
N ASN A 258 9.37 20.91 -4.73
CA ASN A 258 10.18 21.19 -5.90
C ASN A 258 10.52 22.69 -6.00
N THR A 259 11.81 22.97 -6.13
CA THR A 259 12.35 24.27 -6.49
C THR A 259 13.30 24.18 -7.69
N GLY A 260 13.60 22.96 -8.15
CA GLY A 260 14.47 22.64 -9.25
C GLY A 260 13.73 22.38 -10.57
N SER A 261 14.34 21.59 -11.44
CA SER A 261 13.79 21.26 -12.76
C SER A 261 13.45 19.77 -12.83
N ILE A 262 12.26 19.44 -13.34
CA ILE A 262 11.83 18.07 -13.59
C ILE A 262 11.33 17.97 -15.04
N ALA A 263 11.87 17.00 -15.80
CA ALA A 263 11.42 16.69 -17.14
C ALA A 263 11.09 15.19 -17.25
N THR A 264 9.89 14.85 -17.71
CA THR A 264 9.50 13.46 -17.97
C THR A 264 9.05 13.28 -19.42
N VAL A 265 9.41 12.15 -20.04
CA VAL A 265 9.04 11.79 -21.40
C VAL A 265 8.56 10.34 -21.44
N GLY A 266 7.32 10.12 -21.87
CA GLY A 266 6.65 8.82 -21.95
C GLY A 266 5.23 8.88 -21.38
N ASP A 267 4.42 7.88 -21.69
CA ASP A 267 3.05 7.79 -21.20
C ASP A 267 2.98 7.40 -19.72
N ASN A 268 1.97 7.86 -19.02
CA ASN A 268 1.78 7.64 -17.58
C ASN A 268 3.00 8.08 -16.73
N MET A 269 3.62 9.20 -17.10
CA MET A 269 4.84 9.71 -16.48
C MET A 269 4.65 11.11 -15.86
N PRO A 270 3.97 11.23 -14.71
CA PRO A 270 3.84 12.52 -14.03
C PRO A 270 5.20 13.08 -13.62
N GLY A 271 5.27 14.42 -13.49
CA GLY A 271 6.44 15.09 -12.95
C GLY A 271 6.65 14.75 -11.47
N ILE A 272 5.63 14.97 -10.63
CA ILE A 272 5.58 14.57 -9.22
C ILE A 272 4.34 13.74 -8.96
N ASN A 273 4.51 12.62 -8.25
CA ASN A 273 3.42 11.79 -7.75
C ASN A 273 3.60 11.55 -6.25
N ALA A 274 2.74 12.16 -5.43
CA ALA A 274 2.74 12.06 -3.98
C ALA A 274 1.47 11.32 -3.52
N GLN A 275 1.63 10.11 -2.95
CA GLN A 275 0.51 9.23 -2.63
C GLN A 275 0.58 8.67 -1.21
N SER A 276 -0.48 8.84 -0.44
CA SER A 276 -0.71 8.14 0.82
C SER A 276 -1.88 7.17 0.65
N VAL A 277 -1.63 5.86 0.85
CA VAL A 277 -2.60 4.81 0.55
C VAL A 277 -2.78 3.89 1.75
N GLY A 278 -3.97 3.84 2.34
CA GLY A 278 -4.32 2.91 3.41
C GLY A 278 -4.29 1.44 2.93
N GLY A 279 -3.94 0.53 3.81
CA GLY A 279 -3.95 -0.91 3.53
C GLY A 279 -5.37 -1.48 3.43
N GLY A 280 -5.58 -2.48 2.59
CA GLY A 280 -6.88 -3.18 2.52
C GLY A 280 -7.17 -4.02 3.77
N GLY A 281 -8.42 -4.16 4.14
CA GLY A 281 -8.88 -5.09 5.17
C GLY A 281 -8.78 -6.55 4.72
N GLY A 282 -8.58 -7.47 5.66
CA GLY A 282 -8.53 -8.90 5.41
C GLY A 282 -9.91 -9.50 5.16
N SER A 283 -10.00 -10.47 4.28
CA SER A 283 -11.25 -11.15 3.96
C SER A 283 -11.50 -12.35 4.89
N VAL A 284 -12.76 -12.75 4.99
CA VAL A 284 -13.17 -14.00 5.58
C VAL A 284 -13.46 -15.00 4.45
N PRO A 285 -12.81 -16.17 4.39
CA PRO A 285 -13.09 -17.17 3.36
C PRO A 285 -14.49 -17.77 3.52
N GLY A 286 -15.04 -18.28 2.44
CA GLY A 286 -16.28 -19.06 2.47
C GLY A 286 -16.17 -20.28 3.39
N GLN A 287 -17.29 -20.66 4.04
CA GLN A 287 -17.31 -21.74 5.02
C GLN A 287 -18.38 -22.77 4.65
N PHE A 288 -18.09 -24.04 4.98
CA PHE A 288 -19.06 -25.15 4.89
C PHE A 288 -19.14 -25.85 6.24
N SER A 289 -20.34 -25.93 6.82
CA SER A 289 -20.53 -26.57 8.13
C SER A 289 -21.94 -27.16 8.29
N LEU A 290 -22.13 -28.05 9.27
CA LEU A 290 -23.45 -28.52 9.65
C LEU A 290 -24.25 -27.42 10.38
N ALA A 291 -23.58 -26.64 11.26
CA ALA A 291 -24.17 -25.49 11.94
C ALA A 291 -23.20 -24.32 11.97
N SER A 292 -23.68 -23.12 11.68
CA SER A 292 -22.96 -21.86 11.85
C SER A 292 -23.63 -21.04 12.96
N LEU A 293 -22.89 -20.75 14.03
CA LEU A 293 -23.41 -20.11 15.24
C LEU A 293 -22.88 -18.67 15.45
N GLY A 294 -22.06 -18.14 14.56
CA GLY A 294 -21.49 -16.80 14.72
C GLY A 294 -21.45 -16.01 13.41
N GLY A 295 -21.60 -14.70 13.48
CA GLY A 295 -21.41 -13.80 12.35
C GLY A 295 -19.93 -13.72 11.94
N SER A 296 -19.66 -13.53 10.65
CA SER A 296 -18.32 -13.25 10.12
C SER A 296 -18.18 -11.75 9.92
N GLU A 297 -16.98 -11.20 10.21
CA GLU A 297 -16.69 -9.79 9.97
C GLU A 297 -15.47 -9.64 9.06
N GLY A 298 -15.65 -8.94 7.95
CA GLY A 298 -14.54 -8.51 7.10
C GLY A 298 -13.68 -7.46 7.81
N GLY A 299 -12.37 -7.48 7.60
CA GLY A 299 -11.48 -6.47 8.17
C GLY A 299 -11.75 -5.09 7.60
N GLN A 300 -11.65 -4.05 8.42
CA GLN A 300 -11.76 -2.67 7.95
C GLN A 300 -10.54 -2.28 7.13
N GLY A 301 -10.71 -1.43 6.12
CA GLY A 301 -9.63 -0.78 5.39
C GLY A 301 -8.90 0.23 6.26
N GLY A 302 -7.58 0.35 6.07
CA GLY A 302 -6.75 1.36 6.73
C GLY A 302 -7.01 2.76 6.19
N ASN A 303 -6.86 3.77 7.03
CA ASN A 303 -7.00 5.16 6.57
C ASN A 303 -5.80 5.60 5.73
N GLY A 304 -6.01 6.47 4.74
CA GLY A 304 -4.97 7.24 4.09
C GLY A 304 -4.46 8.34 5.01
N GLY A 305 -3.15 8.62 4.99
CA GLY A 305 -2.56 9.80 5.62
C GLY A 305 -2.67 11.03 4.73
N SER A 306 -2.23 12.19 5.20
CA SER A 306 -2.22 13.41 4.40
C SER A 306 -1.13 13.36 3.32
N ALA A 307 -1.44 13.84 2.12
CA ALA A 307 -0.49 14.03 1.03
C ALA A 307 -0.34 15.53 0.73
N GLU A 308 0.90 16.03 0.71
CA GLU A 308 1.19 17.42 0.45
C GLU A 308 2.30 17.56 -0.58
N VAL A 309 2.11 18.49 -1.54
CA VAL A 309 3.16 18.93 -2.45
C VAL A 309 3.30 20.43 -2.35
N SER A 310 4.55 20.92 -2.35
CA SER A 310 4.86 22.37 -2.38
C SER A 310 5.79 22.68 -3.55
N MET A 311 5.42 23.70 -4.33
CA MET A 311 6.26 24.22 -5.43
C MET A 311 6.28 25.75 -5.36
N SER A 312 7.47 26.30 -5.05
CA SER A 312 7.66 27.75 -4.92
C SER A 312 8.48 28.36 -6.07
N SER A 313 9.16 27.53 -6.85
CA SER A 313 9.94 27.91 -8.02
C SER A 313 10.26 26.67 -8.87
N GLY A 314 11.10 26.83 -9.89
CA GLY A 314 11.53 25.72 -10.74
C GLY A 314 10.55 25.40 -11.87
N THR A 315 10.80 24.28 -12.55
CA THR A 315 10.02 23.89 -13.74
C THR A 315 9.63 22.42 -13.70
N ILE A 316 8.44 22.12 -14.16
CA ILE A 316 8.00 20.75 -14.44
C ILE A 316 7.52 20.69 -15.89
N THR A 317 8.11 19.78 -16.68
CA THR A 317 7.69 19.54 -18.07
C THR A 317 7.41 18.06 -18.26
N THR A 318 6.20 17.71 -18.67
CA THR A 318 5.82 16.32 -18.97
C THR A 318 5.43 16.18 -20.44
N LYS A 319 5.85 15.07 -21.07
CA LYS A 319 5.54 14.72 -22.46
C LYS A 319 5.05 13.29 -22.54
N GLY A 320 3.83 13.10 -23.03
CA GLY A 320 3.19 11.79 -23.17
C GLY A 320 1.73 11.83 -22.72
N ASN A 321 1.00 10.78 -23.03
CA ASN A 321 -0.40 10.63 -22.63
C ASN A 321 -0.52 10.36 -21.13
N ASN A 322 -1.56 10.88 -20.49
CA ASN A 322 -1.83 10.69 -19.07
C ASN A 322 -0.63 11.02 -18.16
N SER A 323 0.14 12.05 -18.53
CA SER A 323 1.39 12.46 -17.86
C SER A 323 1.20 13.84 -17.22
N GLN A 324 0.53 13.83 -16.05
CA GLN A 324 0.20 15.03 -15.28
C GLN A 324 1.48 15.74 -14.81
N GLY A 325 1.41 17.06 -14.60
CA GLY A 325 2.51 17.79 -14.00
C GLY A 325 2.73 17.37 -12.54
N ILE A 326 1.68 17.46 -11.70
CA ILE A 326 1.71 17.08 -10.29
C ILE A 326 0.44 16.26 -9.96
N ILE A 327 0.63 15.14 -9.25
CA ILE A 327 -0.43 14.34 -8.66
C ILE A 327 -0.25 14.34 -7.14
N VAL A 328 -1.33 14.67 -6.41
CA VAL A 328 -1.37 14.62 -4.94
C VAL A 328 -2.58 13.80 -4.53
N GLN A 329 -2.36 12.64 -3.89
CA GLN A 329 -3.45 11.73 -3.58
C GLN A 329 -3.38 11.21 -2.14
N SER A 330 -4.52 11.24 -1.46
CA SER A 330 -4.77 10.45 -0.26
C SER A 330 -5.90 9.47 -0.54
N ILE A 331 -5.66 8.18 -0.25
CA ILE A 331 -6.58 7.10 -0.59
C ILE A 331 -6.79 6.21 0.63
N GLY A 332 -8.03 5.99 1.03
CA GLY A 332 -8.41 5.00 2.04
C GLY A 332 -8.32 3.58 1.48
N GLY A 333 -7.96 2.61 2.31
CA GLY A 333 -7.93 1.20 1.96
C GLY A 333 -9.33 0.60 1.77
N GLY A 334 -9.49 -0.40 0.92
CA GLY A 334 -10.76 -1.13 0.77
C GLY A 334 -11.08 -2.01 1.97
N GLY A 335 -12.36 -2.20 2.30
CA GLY A 335 -12.82 -3.15 3.30
C GLY A 335 -12.67 -4.61 2.86
N GLY A 336 -12.51 -5.52 3.80
CA GLY A 336 -12.40 -6.96 3.53
C GLY A 336 -13.75 -7.59 3.19
N ALA A 337 -13.76 -8.50 2.23
CA ALA A 337 -14.96 -9.23 1.82
C ALA A 337 -15.24 -10.43 2.74
N ILE A 338 -16.48 -10.86 2.77
CA ILE A 338 -16.92 -12.14 3.38
C ILE A 338 -17.28 -13.11 2.26
N GLY A 339 -16.75 -14.34 2.33
CA GLY A 339 -17.09 -15.42 1.43
C GLY A 339 -18.46 -16.03 1.73
N SER A 340 -18.99 -16.81 0.79
CA SER A 340 -20.29 -17.49 0.96
C SER A 340 -20.23 -18.57 2.04
N THR A 341 -21.30 -18.69 2.83
CA THR A 341 -21.46 -19.71 3.87
C THR A 341 -22.53 -20.72 3.46
N VAL A 342 -22.22 -22.01 3.55
CA VAL A 342 -23.17 -23.11 3.33
C VAL A 342 -23.28 -23.90 4.62
N SER A 343 -24.46 -23.92 5.24
CA SER A 343 -24.69 -24.69 6.48
C SER A 343 -26.14 -25.16 6.57
N ALA A 344 -26.34 -26.34 7.16
CA ALA A 344 -27.71 -26.83 7.38
C ALA A 344 -28.50 -25.89 8.28
N ILE A 345 -27.89 -25.39 9.33
CA ILE A 345 -28.47 -24.38 10.24
C ILE A 345 -27.50 -23.22 10.36
N ASN A 346 -27.91 -22.02 9.97
CA ASN A 346 -27.14 -20.79 10.13
C ASN A 346 -27.86 -19.85 11.10
N LEU A 347 -27.45 -19.89 12.35
CA LEU A 347 -27.91 -18.99 13.41
C LEU A 347 -26.93 -17.83 13.63
N GLY A 348 -25.98 -17.65 12.71
CA GLY A 348 -25.04 -16.53 12.75
C GLY A 348 -25.79 -15.20 12.64
N THR A 349 -25.79 -14.43 13.73
CA THR A 349 -26.32 -13.08 13.74
C THR A 349 -25.36 -12.14 13.01
N SER A 350 -25.89 -11.30 12.13
CA SER A 350 -25.22 -10.18 11.47
C SER A 350 -23.76 -10.44 11.03
N SER A 351 -23.57 -11.07 9.88
CA SER A 351 -22.29 -11.01 9.16
C SER A 351 -22.19 -9.66 8.45
N GLU A 352 -21.07 -8.95 8.60
CA GLU A 352 -20.83 -7.67 7.97
C GLU A 352 -19.46 -7.62 7.29
N ALA A 353 -19.42 -7.26 6.03
CA ALA A 353 -18.17 -7.03 5.33
C ALA A 353 -17.47 -5.77 5.84
N GLY A 354 -16.14 -5.71 5.72
CA GLY A 354 -15.35 -4.62 6.28
C GLY A 354 -15.69 -3.25 5.71
N ALA A 355 -15.68 -2.23 6.54
CA ALA A 355 -15.78 -0.84 6.10
C ALA A 355 -14.55 -0.42 5.28
N GLY A 356 -14.71 0.46 4.30
CA GLY A 356 -13.61 1.14 3.66
C GLY A 356 -12.93 2.14 4.59
N GLY A 357 -11.60 2.31 4.45
CA GLY A 357 -10.83 3.32 5.19
C GLY A 357 -11.12 4.73 4.70
N ASN A 358 -11.03 5.70 5.59
CA ASN A 358 -11.15 7.11 5.22
C ASN A 358 -9.87 7.60 4.52
N ALA A 359 -9.98 8.54 3.59
CA ALA A 359 -8.83 9.28 3.09
C ALA A 359 -8.42 10.39 4.06
N GLY A 360 -7.13 10.75 4.05
CA GLY A 360 -6.62 11.97 4.64
C GLY A 360 -6.74 13.15 3.68
N ASN A 361 -6.18 14.30 4.06
CA ASN A 361 -6.21 15.49 3.22
C ASN A 361 -5.19 15.39 2.08
N ALA A 362 -5.53 15.95 0.91
CA ALA A 362 -4.61 16.13 -0.22
C ALA A 362 -4.45 17.62 -0.52
N THR A 363 -3.22 18.14 -0.47
CA THR A 363 -2.95 19.58 -0.58
C THR A 363 -1.81 19.86 -1.53
N ILE A 364 -2.02 20.82 -2.45
CA ILE A 364 -0.95 21.45 -3.23
C ILE A 364 -0.80 22.93 -2.83
N ASN A 365 0.43 23.35 -2.55
CA ASN A 365 0.83 24.73 -2.37
C ASN A 365 1.72 25.15 -3.55
N PHE A 366 1.13 25.81 -4.55
CA PHE A 366 1.81 26.29 -5.75
C PHE A 366 1.93 27.80 -5.70
N SER A 367 3.09 28.29 -5.32
CA SER A 367 3.35 29.72 -5.12
C SER A 367 4.32 30.32 -6.15
N GLY A 368 4.87 29.50 -7.06
CA GLY A 368 5.78 29.95 -8.11
C GLY A 368 6.31 28.82 -8.98
N GLY A 369 7.00 29.19 -10.06
CA GLY A 369 7.54 28.26 -11.04
C GLY A 369 6.60 28.03 -12.24
N SER A 370 6.92 27.03 -13.07
CA SER A 370 6.11 26.71 -14.25
C SER A 370 5.85 25.20 -14.38
N ILE A 371 4.64 24.84 -14.75
CA ILE A 371 4.23 23.49 -15.11
C ILE A 371 3.77 23.50 -16.57
N THR A 372 4.37 22.64 -17.40
CA THR A 372 3.98 22.46 -18.80
C THR A 372 3.70 20.98 -19.07
N THR A 373 2.49 20.65 -19.52
CA THR A 373 2.10 19.30 -19.86
C THR A 373 1.70 19.16 -21.33
N GLY A 374 1.94 17.98 -21.92
CA GLY A 374 1.44 17.66 -23.26
C GLY A 374 2.14 18.35 -24.42
N SER A 375 3.44 18.58 -24.39
CA SER A 375 4.19 19.34 -25.40
C SER A 375 4.48 18.61 -26.73
N GLN A 376 3.82 17.48 -27.03
CA GLN A 376 3.91 16.74 -28.30
C GLN A 376 2.52 16.37 -28.82
N ALA A 377 2.41 15.93 -30.07
CA ALA A 377 1.16 15.61 -30.77
C ALA A 377 0.30 14.50 -30.08
N GLU A 378 0.84 13.85 -29.07
CA GLU A 378 0.20 12.82 -28.25
C GLU A 378 0.30 13.24 -26.78
N GLY A 379 -0.75 13.66 -26.15
CA GLY A 379 -0.71 14.12 -24.74
C GLY A 379 -2.09 14.34 -24.16
N SER A 380 -3.07 13.56 -24.59
CA SER A 380 -4.42 13.62 -24.05
C SER A 380 -4.45 13.27 -22.56
N LEU A 381 -5.38 13.85 -21.82
CA LEU A 381 -5.64 13.61 -20.40
C LEU A 381 -4.49 14.02 -19.43
N SER A 382 -3.54 14.85 -19.86
CA SER A 382 -2.40 15.28 -19.05
C SER A 382 -2.69 16.59 -18.31
N ALA A 383 -3.42 16.52 -17.19
CA ALA A 383 -3.70 17.70 -16.36
C ALA A 383 -2.41 18.35 -15.84
N GLY A 384 -2.42 19.67 -15.64
CA GLY A 384 -1.31 20.37 -14.98
C GLY A 384 -1.14 19.91 -13.53
N ILE A 385 -2.23 19.97 -12.74
CA ILE A 385 -2.25 19.55 -11.34
C ILE A 385 -3.51 18.69 -11.10
N LEU A 386 -3.34 17.56 -10.42
CA LEU A 386 -4.41 16.69 -9.95
C LEU A 386 -4.32 16.49 -8.44
N VAL A 387 -5.33 16.93 -7.69
CA VAL A 387 -5.43 16.78 -6.24
C VAL A 387 -6.66 15.94 -5.90
N GLN A 388 -6.46 14.81 -5.24
CA GLN A 388 -7.55 13.89 -4.93
C GLN A 388 -7.49 13.35 -3.51
N SER A 389 -8.63 13.35 -2.84
CA SER A 389 -8.83 12.62 -1.58
C SER A 389 -9.96 11.62 -1.78
N ILE A 390 -9.64 10.31 -1.69
CA ILE A 390 -10.55 9.24 -2.12
C ILE A 390 -10.75 8.25 -0.97
N GLY A 391 -11.97 8.13 -0.45
CA GLY A 391 -12.34 7.11 0.54
C GLY A 391 -12.27 5.69 -0.06
N GLY A 392 -11.92 4.71 0.74
CA GLY A 392 -11.86 3.31 0.35
C GLY A 392 -13.25 2.70 0.13
N GLY A 393 -13.38 1.76 -0.80
CA GLY A 393 -14.64 1.02 -0.98
C GLY A 393 -14.93 0.07 0.18
N GLY A 394 -16.20 -0.14 0.53
CA GLY A 394 -16.63 -1.18 1.47
C GLY A 394 -16.45 -2.59 0.89
N GLY A 395 -16.26 -3.59 1.74
CA GLY A 395 -16.16 -4.99 1.37
C GLY A 395 -17.52 -5.55 0.95
N SER A 396 -17.53 -6.54 0.05
CA SER A 396 -18.75 -7.24 -0.36
C SER A 396 -18.96 -8.50 0.46
N ALA A 397 -20.22 -8.85 0.74
CA ALA A 397 -20.62 -10.07 1.40
C ALA A 397 -21.05 -11.15 0.40
N GLY A 398 -20.69 -12.41 0.68
CA GLY A 398 -21.16 -13.58 -0.05
C GLY A 398 -22.54 -14.05 0.42
N THR A 399 -23.13 -14.96 -0.31
CA THR A 399 -24.44 -15.54 -0.01
C THR A 399 -24.38 -16.55 1.14
N SER A 400 -25.46 -16.69 1.89
CA SER A 400 -25.65 -17.74 2.89
C SER A 400 -26.72 -18.71 2.40
N SER A 401 -26.43 -20.03 2.44
CA SER A 401 -27.38 -21.08 2.03
C SER A 401 -27.60 -22.09 3.16
N GLY A 402 -28.85 -22.52 3.36
CA GLY A 402 -29.21 -23.50 4.39
C GLY A 402 -30.71 -23.56 4.64
N LEU A 403 -31.12 -24.35 5.67
CA LEU A 403 -32.52 -24.48 6.09
C LEU A 403 -33.05 -23.25 6.78
N ILE A 404 -32.19 -22.56 7.56
CA ILE A 404 -32.44 -21.26 8.16
C ILE A 404 -31.21 -20.43 7.91
N THR A 405 -31.37 -19.30 7.21
CA THR A 405 -30.23 -18.44 6.81
C THR A 405 -30.53 -16.97 7.07
N PHE A 406 -29.49 -16.24 7.46
CA PHE A 406 -29.51 -14.78 7.48
C PHE A 406 -28.56 -14.26 6.41
N GLY A 407 -28.96 -13.26 5.65
CA GLY A 407 -28.11 -12.56 4.71
C GLY A 407 -26.97 -11.82 5.44
N ALA A 408 -25.92 -11.50 4.70
CA ALA A 408 -24.79 -10.72 5.21
C ALA A 408 -24.81 -9.30 4.63
N ALA A 409 -24.50 -8.29 5.46
CA ALA A 409 -24.44 -6.91 5.00
C ALA A 409 -23.12 -6.60 4.28
N GLY A 410 -23.18 -5.78 3.22
CA GLY A 410 -21.99 -5.17 2.65
C GLY A 410 -21.42 -4.10 3.58
N GLY A 411 -20.10 -3.90 3.53
CA GLY A 411 -19.43 -2.87 4.32
C GLY A 411 -19.71 -1.45 3.79
N PRO A 412 -19.77 -0.43 4.65
CA PRO A 412 -19.86 0.95 4.21
C PRO A 412 -18.57 1.41 3.53
N GLY A 413 -18.65 2.36 2.59
CA GLY A 413 -17.50 3.03 2.03
C GLY A 413 -16.86 4.03 2.99
N GLY A 414 -15.58 4.30 2.83
CA GLY A 414 -14.85 5.32 3.60
C GLY A 414 -15.15 6.74 3.10
N ASN A 415 -14.91 7.72 3.96
CA ASN A 415 -15.07 9.12 3.60
C ASN A 415 -13.86 9.65 2.81
N GLY A 416 -14.10 10.55 1.84
CA GLY A 416 -13.06 11.42 1.30
C GLY A 416 -12.66 12.48 2.33
N GLY A 417 -11.38 12.84 2.37
CA GLY A 417 -10.88 13.99 3.13
C GLY A 417 -10.95 15.29 2.33
N ILE A 418 -10.29 16.32 2.80
CA ILE A 418 -10.25 17.62 2.12
C ILE A 418 -9.22 17.59 1.00
N ALA A 419 -9.62 17.96 -0.22
CA ALA A 419 -8.71 18.22 -1.33
C ALA A 419 -8.56 19.75 -1.54
N THR A 420 -7.31 20.27 -1.53
CA THR A 420 -7.03 21.71 -1.57
C THR A 420 -5.95 22.04 -2.59
N ALA A 421 -6.20 23.06 -3.42
CA ALA A 421 -5.20 23.67 -4.26
C ALA A 421 -5.03 25.15 -3.92
N ASN A 422 -3.90 25.51 -3.30
CA ASN A 422 -3.52 26.87 -2.99
C ASN A 422 -2.59 27.37 -4.11
N LEU A 423 -3.13 28.21 -4.97
CA LEU A 423 -2.44 28.76 -6.14
C LEU A 423 -2.22 30.25 -5.94
N SER A 424 -1.02 30.68 -5.61
CA SER A 424 -0.70 32.09 -5.32
C SER A 424 0.31 32.71 -6.30
N GLY A 425 0.89 31.91 -7.22
CA GLY A 425 1.83 32.40 -8.24
C GLY A 425 2.21 31.30 -9.23
N GLY A 426 3.09 31.63 -10.17
CA GLY A 426 3.56 30.70 -11.20
C GLY A 426 2.65 30.58 -12.41
N SER A 427 2.95 29.62 -13.30
CA SER A 427 2.19 29.36 -14.53
C SER A 427 1.93 27.86 -14.73
N ILE A 428 0.74 27.54 -15.24
CA ILE A 428 0.36 26.18 -15.63
C ILE A 428 -0.08 26.26 -17.09
N THR A 429 0.59 25.50 -17.96
CA THR A 429 0.30 25.41 -19.39
C THR A 429 0.01 23.96 -19.75
N THR A 430 -1.18 23.67 -20.28
CA THR A 430 -1.56 22.39 -20.82
C THR A 430 -1.83 22.55 -22.31
N SER A 431 -1.28 21.69 -23.16
CA SER A 431 -1.27 21.89 -24.62
C SER A 431 -2.08 20.87 -25.40
N GLN A 432 -2.89 20.02 -24.75
CA GLN A 432 -3.57 18.91 -25.39
C GLN A 432 -5.06 18.85 -25.05
N ASP A 433 -5.81 18.07 -25.84
CA ASP A 433 -7.23 17.83 -25.62
C ASP A 433 -7.48 17.15 -24.27
N TYR A 434 -8.56 17.55 -23.61
CA TYR A 434 -8.97 17.01 -22.30
C TYR A 434 -7.88 17.12 -21.20
N ALA A 435 -7.02 18.13 -21.29
CA ALA A 435 -5.96 18.40 -20.34
C ALA A 435 -6.24 19.66 -19.50
N PRO A 436 -7.05 19.56 -18.43
CA PRO A 436 -7.35 20.71 -17.57
C PRO A 436 -6.11 21.19 -16.83
N GLY A 437 -6.05 22.51 -16.58
CA GLY A 437 -4.96 23.11 -15.80
C GLY A 437 -4.88 22.54 -14.38
N VAL A 438 -6.03 22.49 -13.67
CA VAL A 438 -6.13 22.01 -12.28
C VAL A 438 -7.41 21.19 -12.09
N ILE A 439 -7.29 20.03 -11.44
CA ILE A 439 -8.41 19.20 -10.98
C ILE A 439 -8.30 19.03 -9.47
N VAL A 440 -9.38 19.31 -8.74
CA VAL A 440 -9.45 19.09 -7.28
C VAL A 440 -10.71 18.27 -6.97
N GLN A 441 -10.54 17.12 -6.33
CA GLN A 441 -11.64 16.19 -6.07
C GLN A 441 -11.57 15.58 -4.67
N SER A 442 -12.70 15.57 -3.99
CA SER A 442 -12.92 14.76 -2.79
C SER A 442 -14.03 13.75 -3.08
N ILE A 443 -13.72 12.46 -2.96
CA ILE A 443 -14.59 11.36 -3.40
C ILE A 443 -14.80 10.42 -2.21
N GLY A 444 -16.04 10.15 -1.84
CA GLY A 444 -16.40 9.09 -0.90
C GLY A 444 -16.29 7.71 -1.55
N GLY A 445 -15.91 6.70 -0.81
CA GLY A 445 -15.87 5.32 -1.25
C GLY A 445 -17.28 4.75 -1.46
N GLY A 446 -17.44 3.85 -2.43
CA GLY A 446 -18.68 3.10 -2.60
C GLY A 446 -18.88 2.07 -1.49
N GLY A 447 -20.13 1.82 -1.07
CA GLY A 447 -20.46 0.69 -0.20
C GLY A 447 -20.30 -0.64 -0.93
N GLY A 448 -20.08 -1.72 -0.20
CA GLY A 448 -20.04 -3.08 -0.73
C GLY A 448 -21.43 -3.67 -0.94
N ASN A 449 -21.51 -4.73 -1.73
CA ASN A 449 -22.75 -5.46 -1.95
C ASN A 449 -23.09 -6.36 -0.75
N GLY A 450 -24.35 -6.38 -0.33
CA GLY A 450 -24.87 -7.35 0.62
C GLY A 450 -25.02 -8.74 -0.02
N GLY A 451 -24.87 -9.81 0.78
CA GLY A 451 -25.12 -11.19 0.38
C GLY A 451 -26.56 -11.59 0.71
N GLY A 452 -27.25 -12.22 -0.23
CA GLY A 452 -28.58 -12.79 0.00
C GLY A 452 -28.53 -14.04 0.90
N GLY A 453 -29.61 -14.29 1.68
CA GLY A 453 -29.90 -15.62 2.22
C GLY A 453 -30.63 -16.43 1.15
N ASP A 454 -30.06 -17.56 0.70
CA ASP A 454 -30.71 -18.48 -0.22
C ASP A 454 -31.21 -19.70 0.54
N GLU A 455 -32.50 -19.95 0.43
CA GLU A 455 -33.19 -21.01 1.14
C GLU A 455 -33.40 -22.19 0.23
N GLY A 456 -32.67 -23.28 0.48
CA GLY A 456 -32.97 -24.60 -0.09
C GLY A 456 -34.29 -25.19 0.42
N GLY A 457 -35.10 -24.44 1.18
CA GLY A 457 -36.38 -24.87 1.73
C GLY A 457 -36.96 -23.93 2.78
N ARG A 458 -37.84 -23.11 2.38
CA ARG A 458 -38.97 -22.47 3.06
C ARG A 458 -38.82 -21.44 4.19
N LEU A 459 -37.70 -21.02 4.68
CA LEU A 459 -37.62 -19.94 5.70
C LEU A 459 -36.40 -19.07 5.51
N GLY A 460 -36.43 -18.10 4.61
CA GLY A 460 -35.45 -17.03 4.46
C GLY A 460 -35.93 -15.75 5.10
N LEU A 461 -35.09 -15.21 5.92
CA LEU A 461 -35.22 -13.88 6.48
C LEU A 461 -34.10 -13.03 5.83
N GLY A 462 -34.45 -12.30 4.77
CA GLY A 462 -33.55 -11.30 4.17
C GLY A 462 -33.41 -10.06 5.08
N GLN A 463 -32.23 -9.47 5.12
CA GLN A 463 -31.96 -8.14 5.66
C GLN A 463 -31.76 -7.16 4.53
#